data_ad2e0535671fb1548de6360dea9bb2d7
#
_entry.id   ad2e0535671fb1548de6360dea9bb2d7
#
_cell.length_a   1.000
_cell.length_b   1.000
_cell.length_c   1.000
_cell.angle_alpha   90.00
_cell.angle_beta   90.00
_cell.angle_gamma   90.00
#
_symmetry.space_group_name_H-M   'P 1'
#
loop_
_entity.id
_entity.type
_entity.pdbx_description
1 polymer ?
#
loop_
_entity_poly.entity_id
_entity_poly.type
_entity_poly.pdbx_seq_one_letter_code
_entity_poly.pdbx_strand_id
1 'polypeptide(L)'
;MNNIYSDIAKLLYKRGIYNVCISPGLRNTILSLSFIQHGKFNCHSILDERSSAYFAIGMALKTNTPTILVCTSGTAVANYFPAIIEASQSRIPLVVITADRPTKLLNSGENQTIDQRNIYGSFVRKNIDIPLDNEYDYTLSEIDESLQFVTKKNDIGVIPGPIHINMHLDDFKISQPLG
;
A
#
# COMPACT_ATOMS: atom_id res chain seq x y z
N MET A 1 7.43 12.28 -18.40
CA MET A 1 8.18 11.44 -17.44
C MET A 1 7.24 10.38 -16.93
N ASN A 2 7.65 9.11 -17.02
CA ASN A 2 6.88 8.02 -16.43
C ASN A 2 6.89 8.20 -14.90
N ASN A 3 5.72 8.27 -14.31
CA ASN A 3 5.56 8.42 -12.86
C ASN A 3 5.07 7.09 -12.29
N ILE A 4 5.97 6.32 -11.69
CA ILE A 4 5.70 4.98 -11.15
C ILE A 4 4.46 4.95 -10.25
N TYR A 5 4.25 5.99 -9.44
CA TYR A 5 3.13 6.07 -8.51
C TYR A 5 1.79 6.18 -9.24
N SER A 6 1.76 7.02 -10.30
CA SER A 6 0.59 7.16 -11.17
C SER A 6 0.29 5.85 -11.93
N ASP A 7 1.33 5.14 -12.36
CA ASP A 7 1.14 3.92 -13.13
C ASP A 7 0.77 2.72 -12.24
N ILE A 8 1.23 2.69 -10.98
CA ILE A 8 0.69 1.78 -9.96
C ILE A 8 -0.81 2.04 -9.75
N ALA A 9 -1.22 3.31 -9.60
CA ALA A 9 -2.65 3.63 -9.47
C ALA A 9 -3.47 3.17 -10.69
N LYS A 10 -2.98 3.43 -11.92
CA LYS A 10 -3.63 2.95 -13.15
C LYS A 10 -3.73 1.43 -13.20
N LEU A 11 -2.67 0.72 -12.81
CA LEU A 11 -2.63 -0.74 -12.77
C LEU A 11 -3.70 -1.29 -11.80
N LEU A 12 -3.74 -0.78 -10.56
CA LEU A 12 -4.72 -1.17 -9.57
C LEU A 12 -6.15 -0.91 -10.03
N TYR A 13 -6.39 0.26 -10.63
CA TYR A 13 -7.69 0.58 -11.22
C TYR A 13 -8.10 -0.40 -12.33
N LYS A 14 -7.17 -0.71 -13.25
CA LYS A 14 -7.38 -1.69 -14.34
C LYS A 14 -7.71 -3.09 -13.80
N ARG A 15 -7.21 -3.44 -12.62
CA ARG A 15 -7.49 -4.71 -11.93
C ARG A 15 -8.77 -4.71 -11.11
N GLY A 16 -9.58 -3.65 -11.19
CA GLY A 16 -10.89 -3.56 -10.54
C GLY A 16 -10.82 -3.18 -9.05
N ILE A 17 -9.74 -2.53 -8.61
CA ILE A 17 -9.55 -2.11 -7.24
C ILE A 17 -9.78 -0.60 -7.16
N TYR A 18 -10.86 -0.16 -6.50
CA TYR A 18 -11.33 1.22 -6.56
C TYR A 18 -11.36 1.94 -5.22
N ASN A 19 -11.29 1.21 -4.10
CA ASN A 19 -11.42 1.78 -2.77
C ASN A 19 -10.05 1.96 -2.14
N VAL A 20 -9.78 3.15 -1.60
CA VAL A 20 -8.51 3.52 -0.98
C VAL A 20 -8.77 4.16 0.37
N CYS A 21 -8.18 3.62 1.43
CA CYS A 21 -8.10 4.23 2.74
C CYS A 21 -6.71 4.82 2.94
N ILE A 22 -6.63 6.11 3.18
CA ILE A 22 -5.39 6.88 3.31
C ILE A 22 -5.25 7.37 4.74
N SER A 23 -4.19 6.96 5.42
CA SER A 23 -3.74 7.59 6.67
C SER A 23 -2.66 8.60 6.30
N PRO A 24 -2.95 9.92 6.42
CA PRO A 24 -2.10 10.96 5.87
C PRO A 24 -0.78 11.10 6.61
N GLY A 25 0.29 11.35 5.88
CA GLY A 25 1.62 11.63 6.38
C GLY A 25 2.48 12.27 5.28
N LEU A 26 3.56 12.93 5.66
CA LEU A 26 4.38 13.65 4.69
C LEU A 26 5.02 12.71 3.65
N ARG A 27 5.55 11.56 4.08
CA ARG A 27 6.26 10.65 3.18
C ARG A 27 5.34 9.94 2.20
N ASN A 28 4.10 9.64 2.56
CA ASN A 28 3.17 9.02 1.62
C ASN A 28 2.38 10.03 0.77
N THR A 29 2.73 11.33 0.80
CA THR A 29 2.02 12.37 0.03
C THR A 29 1.95 12.03 -1.45
N ILE A 30 3.06 11.64 -2.07
CA ILE A 30 3.09 11.34 -3.51
C ILE A 30 2.22 10.12 -3.87
N LEU A 31 2.20 9.10 -3.01
CA LEU A 31 1.32 7.94 -3.16
C LEU A 31 -0.14 8.34 -3.05
N SER A 32 -0.48 9.11 -2.01
CA SER A 32 -1.84 9.59 -1.78
C SER A 32 -2.35 10.45 -2.94
N LEU A 33 -1.51 11.38 -3.42
CA LEU A 33 -1.85 12.24 -4.55
C LEU A 33 -2.06 11.44 -5.85
N SER A 34 -1.32 10.35 -6.06
CA SER A 34 -1.50 9.54 -7.28
C SER A 34 -2.89 8.92 -7.35
N PHE A 35 -3.46 8.50 -6.22
CA PHE A 35 -4.84 7.99 -6.15
C PHE A 35 -5.87 9.11 -6.28
N ILE A 36 -5.69 10.22 -5.56
CA ILE A 36 -6.61 11.36 -5.57
C ILE A 36 -6.67 11.99 -6.96
N GLN A 37 -5.53 12.27 -7.58
CA GLN A 37 -5.45 12.91 -8.90
C GLN A 37 -5.92 12.01 -10.04
N HIS A 38 -5.89 10.69 -9.87
CA HIS A 38 -6.49 9.76 -10.84
C HIS A 38 -7.99 10.01 -11.03
N GLY A 39 -8.68 10.49 -10.00
CA GLY A 39 -10.06 10.97 -10.07
C GLY A 39 -11.15 9.88 -10.16
N LYS A 40 -10.76 8.60 -10.12
CA LYS A 40 -11.69 7.45 -10.24
C LYS A 40 -11.67 6.51 -9.03
N PHE A 41 -10.84 6.80 -8.03
CA PHE A 41 -10.82 6.07 -6.78
C PHE A 41 -11.77 6.68 -5.76
N ASN A 42 -12.38 5.82 -4.95
CA ASN A 42 -13.11 6.22 -3.75
C ASN A 42 -12.11 6.37 -2.60
N CYS A 43 -11.56 7.56 -2.42
CA CYS A 43 -10.55 7.85 -1.41
C CYS A 43 -11.19 8.24 -0.08
N HIS A 44 -10.80 7.56 1.00
CA HIS A 44 -11.23 7.82 2.37
C HIS A 44 -10.02 8.21 3.22
N SER A 45 -10.01 9.42 3.76
CA SER A 45 -8.96 9.88 4.68
C SER A 45 -9.32 9.51 6.11
N ILE A 46 -8.49 8.68 6.76
CA ILE A 46 -8.70 8.20 8.11
C ILE A 46 -7.38 8.33 8.88
N LEU A 47 -7.34 9.18 9.91
CA LEU A 47 -6.11 9.58 10.59
C LEU A 47 -5.42 8.42 11.33
N ASP A 48 -6.19 7.64 12.07
CA ASP A 48 -5.66 6.49 12.83
C ASP A 48 -5.53 5.26 11.93
N GLU A 49 -4.32 4.74 11.80
CA GLU A 49 -4.01 3.64 10.88
C GLU A 49 -4.74 2.35 11.25
N ARG A 50 -4.85 2.02 12.53
CA ARG A 50 -5.56 0.82 12.96
C ARG A 50 -7.03 0.90 12.60
N SER A 51 -7.67 2.03 12.84
CA SER A 51 -9.06 2.28 12.46
C SER A 51 -9.23 2.23 10.94
N SER A 52 -8.29 2.83 10.20
CA SER A 52 -8.27 2.80 8.73
C SER A 52 -8.21 1.37 8.18
N ALA A 53 -7.37 0.52 8.76
CA ALA A 53 -7.23 -0.86 8.31
C ALA A 53 -8.48 -1.71 8.58
N TYR A 54 -9.13 -1.57 9.75
CA TYR A 54 -10.40 -2.24 10.01
C TYR A 54 -11.55 -1.69 9.17
N PHE A 55 -11.56 -0.39 8.88
CA PHE A 55 -12.51 0.18 7.94
C PHE A 55 -12.33 -0.42 6.53
N ALA A 56 -11.08 -0.58 6.08
CA ALA A 56 -10.77 -1.23 4.80
C ALA A 56 -11.24 -2.68 4.74
N ILE A 57 -11.14 -3.44 5.84
CA ILE A 57 -11.72 -4.79 5.96
C ILE A 57 -13.23 -4.74 5.71
N GLY A 58 -13.93 -3.83 6.42
CA GLY A 58 -15.38 -3.66 6.27
C GLY A 58 -15.78 -3.30 4.83
N MET A 59 -15.01 -2.41 4.18
CA MET A 59 -15.23 -2.07 2.77
C MET A 59 -15.02 -3.26 1.85
N ALA A 60 -13.93 -4.01 2.02
CA ALA A 60 -13.64 -5.17 1.18
C ALA A 60 -14.74 -6.25 1.30
N LEU A 61 -15.26 -6.46 2.49
CA LEU A 61 -16.38 -7.37 2.73
C LEU A 61 -17.68 -6.86 2.08
N LYS A 62 -18.01 -5.59 2.27
CA LYS A 62 -19.26 -5.00 1.77
C LYS A 62 -19.30 -4.92 0.24
N THR A 63 -18.17 -4.53 -0.37
CA THR A 63 -18.09 -4.34 -1.83
C THR A 63 -17.69 -5.60 -2.59
N ASN A 64 -17.23 -6.61 -1.86
CA ASN A 64 -16.67 -7.85 -2.43
C ASN A 64 -15.47 -7.57 -3.39
N THR A 65 -14.78 -6.46 -3.19
CA THR A 65 -13.58 -6.05 -3.95
C THR A 65 -12.43 -5.73 -3.01
N PRO A 66 -11.17 -5.89 -3.44
CA PRO A 66 -10.03 -5.51 -2.62
C PRO A 66 -10.07 -4.03 -2.24
N THR A 67 -9.53 -3.69 -1.07
CA THR A 67 -9.36 -2.30 -0.63
C THR A 67 -7.87 -2.00 -0.45
N ILE A 68 -7.46 -0.82 -0.91
CA ILE A 68 -6.08 -0.33 -0.77
C ILE A 68 -5.95 0.41 0.57
N LEU A 69 -4.85 0.16 1.26
CA LEU A 69 -4.39 0.90 2.44
C LEU A 69 -3.13 1.66 2.10
N VAL A 70 -3.06 2.94 2.48
CA VAL A 70 -1.87 3.78 2.26
C VAL A 70 -1.50 4.48 3.54
N CYS A 71 -0.26 4.32 4.02
CA CYS A 71 0.26 5.05 5.18
C CYS A 71 1.71 5.50 5.01
N THR A 72 2.14 6.35 5.92
CA THR A 72 3.53 6.82 6.03
C THR A 72 4.44 5.78 6.67
N SER A 73 5.72 6.10 6.86
CA SER A 73 6.73 5.21 7.44
C SER A 73 6.62 5.07 8.96
N GLY A 74 7.36 4.13 9.51
CA GLY A 74 7.53 3.93 10.94
C GLY A 74 6.37 3.15 11.57
N THR A 75 5.99 3.51 12.80
CA THR A 75 4.95 2.80 13.54
C THR A 75 3.55 2.86 12.89
N ALA A 76 3.31 3.76 11.95
CA ALA A 76 2.12 3.77 11.12
C ALA A 76 1.88 2.39 10.47
N VAL A 77 2.94 1.80 9.93
CA VAL A 77 2.90 0.47 9.32
C VAL A 77 2.53 -0.61 10.34
N ALA A 78 3.14 -0.54 11.53
CA ALA A 78 2.86 -1.50 12.62
C ALA A 78 1.40 -1.41 13.11
N ASN A 79 0.77 -0.23 13.06
CA ASN A 79 -0.63 -0.03 13.46
C ASN A 79 -1.63 -0.76 12.56
N TYR A 80 -1.27 -1.10 11.32
CA TYR A 80 -2.09 -1.94 10.47
C TYR A 80 -2.10 -3.42 10.90
N PHE A 81 -1.10 -3.88 11.65
CA PHE A 81 -0.84 -5.29 11.88
C PHE A 81 -2.05 -6.07 12.45
N PRO A 82 -2.79 -5.58 13.47
CA PRO A 82 -3.95 -6.31 13.97
C PRO A 82 -4.99 -6.62 12.88
N ALA A 83 -5.24 -5.66 12.01
CA ALA A 83 -6.18 -5.83 10.90
C ALA A 83 -5.62 -6.73 9.78
N ILE A 84 -4.30 -6.71 9.55
CA ILE A 84 -3.65 -7.62 8.59
C ILE A 84 -3.76 -9.07 9.06
N ILE A 85 -3.59 -9.34 10.37
CA ILE A 85 -3.79 -10.68 10.94
C ILE A 85 -5.24 -11.13 10.68
N GLU A 86 -6.22 -10.30 11.00
CA GLU A 86 -7.63 -10.58 10.78
C GLU A 86 -7.93 -10.84 9.29
N ALA A 87 -7.46 -9.97 8.39
CA ALA A 87 -7.65 -10.10 6.95
C ALA A 87 -7.01 -11.40 6.41
N SER A 88 -5.84 -11.76 6.93
CA SER A 88 -5.14 -12.98 6.55
C SER A 88 -5.92 -14.24 6.93
N GLN A 89 -6.41 -14.31 8.17
CA GLN A 89 -7.17 -15.46 8.70
C GLN A 89 -8.53 -15.59 8.01
N SER A 90 -9.20 -14.46 7.81
CA SER A 90 -10.52 -14.39 7.18
C SER A 90 -10.47 -14.37 5.65
N ARG A 91 -9.28 -14.46 5.04
CA ARG A 91 -9.05 -14.44 3.58
C ARG A 91 -9.62 -13.19 2.90
N ILE A 92 -9.56 -12.05 3.58
CA ILE A 92 -10.05 -10.77 3.07
C ILE A 92 -8.92 -10.10 2.26
N PRO A 93 -9.16 -9.77 0.98
CA PRO A 93 -8.12 -9.18 0.13
C PRO A 93 -7.89 -7.71 0.46
N LEU A 94 -6.67 -7.36 0.80
CA LEU A 94 -6.20 -5.99 0.99
C LEU A 94 -4.91 -5.76 0.20
N VAL A 95 -4.73 -4.55 -0.34
CA VAL A 95 -3.47 -4.09 -0.93
C VAL A 95 -2.88 -3.05 0.00
N VAL A 96 -1.86 -3.41 0.75
CA VAL A 96 -1.22 -2.52 1.73
C VAL A 96 -0.01 -1.87 1.07
N ILE A 97 -0.05 -0.55 0.89
CA ILE A 97 1.05 0.24 0.31
C ILE A 97 1.60 1.15 1.39
N THR A 98 2.85 0.93 1.77
CA THR A 98 3.51 1.70 2.83
C THR A 98 4.66 2.51 2.26
N ALA A 99 4.74 3.78 2.64
CA ALA A 99 5.91 4.58 2.37
C ALA A 99 7.04 4.20 3.34
N ASP A 100 8.27 4.13 2.85
CA ASP A 100 9.45 3.88 3.65
C ASP A 100 10.55 4.90 3.34
N ARG A 101 11.55 5.00 4.19
CA ARG A 101 12.74 5.80 3.94
C ARG A 101 13.64 5.12 2.92
N PRO A 102 14.48 5.92 2.21
CA PRO A 102 15.54 5.35 1.38
C PRO A 102 16.39 4.34 2.16
N THR A 103 16.77 3.25 1.53
CA THR A 103 17.51 2.13 2.15
C THR A 103 18.75 2.57 2.91
N LYS A 104 19.44 3.61 2.41
CA LYS A 104 20.63 4.19 3.06
C LYS A 104 20.38 4.82 4.45
N LEU A 105 19.12 5.13 4.76
CA LEU A 105 18.70 5.71 6.04
C LEU A 105 18.16 4.67 7.03
N LEU A 106 18.01 3.42 6.61
CA LEU A 106 17.63 2.34 7.52
C LEU A 106 18.73 2.12 8.55
N ASN A 107 18.36 1.94 9.82
CA ASN A 107 19.28 1.76 10.96
C ASN A 107 20.22 2.95 11.26
N SER A 108 19.94 4.13 10.70
CA SER A 108 20.76 5.35 10.95
C SER A 108 20.30 6.16 12.17
N GLY A 109 19.21 5.77 12.82
CA GLY A 109 18.59 6.52 13.92
C GLY A 109 17.69 7.67 13.45
N GLU A 110 17.38 7.73 12.16
CA GLU A 110 16.47 8.72 11.62
C GLU A 110 15.06 8.60 12.24
N ASN A 111 14.43 9.76 12.43
CA ASN A 111 13.09 9.85 12.99
C ASN A 111 12.09 9.01 12.19
N GLN A 112 11.19 8.35 12.91
CA GLN A 112 10.07 7.59 12.32
C GLN A 112 10.55 6.51 11.31
N THR A 113 11.67 5.84 11.64
CA THR A 113 12.29 4.78 10.86
C THR A 113 12.29 3.49 11.65
N ILE A 114 11.76 2.44 11.05
CA ILE A 114 11.83 1.06 11.54
C ILE A 114 12.17 0.16 10.36
N ASP A 115 12.54 -1.09 10.58
CA ASP A 115 12.63 -2.07 9.50
C ASP A 115 11.22 -2.53 9.10
N GLN A 116 10.73 -2.02 7.97
CA GLN A 116 9.40 -2.33 7.44
C GLN A 116 9.40 -3.54 6.51
N ARG A 117 10.59 -3.98 6.09
CA ARG A 117 10.72 -5.14 5.20
C ARG A 117 10.16 -6.38 5.87
N ASN A 118 9.19 -6.99 5.22
CA ASN A 118 8.53 -8.19 5.73
C ASN A 118 7.91 -8.04 7.16
N ILE A 119 7.53 -6.83 7.56
CA ILE A 119 7.00 -6.55 8.91
C ILE A 119 5.76 -7.39 9.25
N TYR A 120 4.97 -7.78 8.26
CA TYR A 120 3.76 -8.60 8.46
C TYR A 120 4.04 -10.11 8.37
N GLY A 121 5.25 -10.53 8.05
CA GLY A 121 5.67 -11.93 8.03
C GLY A 121 4.73 -12.81 7.18
N SER A 122 4.30 -13.93 7.74
CA SER A 122 3.42 -14.90 7.07
C SER A 122 1.95 -14.47 6.97
N PHE A 123 1.58 -13.32 7.53
CA PHE A 123 0.21 -12.81 7.46
C PHE A 123 -0.14 -12.12 6.14
N VAL A 124 0.85 -11.88 5.28
CA VAL A 124 0.60 -11.42 3.89
C VAL A 124 0.90 -12.53 2.90
N ARG A 125 0.18 -12.56 1.78
CA ARG A 125 0.38 -13.56 0.71
C ARG A 125 1.61 -13.27 -0.12
N LYS A 126 1.95 -12.01 -0.25
CA LYS A 126 3.16 -11.52 -0.92
C LYS A 126 3.66 -10.29 -0.19
N ASN A 127 4.96 -10.21 -0.02
CA ASN A 127 5.64 -9.00 0.43
C ASN A 127 6.58 -8.54 -0.68
N ILE A 128 6.48 -7.26 -1.07
CA ILE A 128 7.29 -6.63 -2.11
C ILE A 128 7.97 -5.43 -1.47
N ASP A 129 9.29 -5.37 -1.56
CA ASP A 129 10.09 -4.24 -1.08
C ASP A 129 10.71 -3.54 -2.29
N ILE A 130 10.34 -2.28 -2.52
CA ILE A 130 10.68 -1.53 -3.73
C ILE A 130 11.65 -0.41 -3.37
N PRO A 131 12.97 -0.59 -3.60
CA PRO A 131 13.94 0.47 -3.43
C PRO A 131 13.79 1.58 -4.47
N LEU A 132 14.36 2.78 -4.18
CA LEU A 132 14.25 3.95 -5.06
C LEU A 132 14.84 3.77 -6.46
N ASP A 133 15.87 2.93 -6.57
CA ASP A 133 16.63 2.65 -7.79
C ASP A 133 16.17 1.39 -8.51
N ASN A 134 15.00 0.87 -8.15
CA ASN A 134 14.47 -0.34 -8.79
C ASN A 134 14.06 -0.07 -10.26
N GLU A 135 14.22 -1.08 -11.10
CA GLU A 135 13.81 -1.01 -12.49
C GLU A 135 12.29 -0.86 -12.61
N TYR A 136 11.86 0.16 -13.36
CA TYR A 136 10.47 0.55 -13.49
C TYR A 136 9.54 -0.58 -13.98
N ASP A 137 9.91 -1.21 -15.09
CA ASP A 137 9.07 -2.26 -15.70
C ASP A 137 9.03 -3.51 -14.83
N TYR A 138 10.13 -3.86 -14.17
CA TYR A 138 10.19 -4.96 -13.23
C TYR A 138 9.26 -4.72 -12.04
N THR A 139 9.28 -3.52 -11.48
CA THR A 139 8.41 -3.16 -10.35
C THR A 139 6.93 -3.32 -10.69
N LEU A 140 6.49 -2.82 -11.83
CA LEU A 140 5.09 -2.95 -12.25
C LEU A 140 4.69 -4.40 -12.51
N SER A 141 5.58 -5.20 -13.10
CA SER A 141 5.33 -6.63 -13.34
C SER A 141 5.20 -7.39 -12.03
N GLU A 142 6.09 -7.17 -11.05
CA GLU A 142 6.04 -7.83 -9.75
C GLU A 142 4.76 -7.48 -8.97
N ILE A 143 4.34 -6.21 -9.02
CA ILE A 143 3.08 -5.79 -8.41
C ILE A 143 1.91 -6.49 -9.13
N ASP A 144 1.88 -6.48 -10.46
CA ASP A 144 0.79 -7.07 -11.24
C ASP A 144 0.62 -8.57 -10.95
N GLU A 145 1.72 -9.31 -10.89
CA GLU A 145 1.72 -10.72 -10.54
C GLU A 145 1.18 -10.96 -9.12
N SER A 146 1.52 -10.09 -8.17
CA SER A 146 1.05 -10.22 -6.78
C SER A 146 -0.46 -10.00 -6.63
N LEU A 147 -1.07 -9.23 -7.55
CA LEU A 147 -2.50 -8.93 -7.50
C LEU A 147 -3.40 -10.18 -7.67
N GLN A 148 -2.87 -11.31 -8.14
CA GLN A 148 -3.63 -12.56 -8.15
C GLN A 148 -4.16 -12.95 -6.77
N PHE A 149 -3.41 -12.68 -5.69
CA PHE A 149 -3.82 -13.00 -4.31
C PHE A 149 -4.97 -12.14 -3.78
N VAL A 150 -5.25 -11.03 -4.44
CA VAL A 150 -6.35 -10.13 -4.04
C VAL A 150 -7.52 -10.13 -5.05
N THR A 151 -7.28 -10.47 -6.32
CA THR A 151 -8.31 -10.41 -7.37
C THR A 151 -8.91 -11.78 -7.71
N LYS A 152 -8.15 -12.88 -7.57
CA LYS A 152 -8.55 -14.23 -7.96
C LYS A 152 -9.08 -15.03 -6.77
N LYS A 153 -10.30 -14.71 -6.32
CA LYS A 153 -10.89 -15.33 -5.11
C LYS A 153 -11.24 -16.82 -5.27
N ASN A 154 -11.39 -17.32 -6.48
CA ASN A 154 -11.91 -18.66 -6.76
C ASN A 154 -10.99 -19.54 -7.61
N ASP A 155 -9.77 -19.10 -7.90
CA ASP A 155 -8.83 -19.92 -8.66
C ASP A 155 -8.28 -21.05 -7.80
N ILE A 156 -8.26 -22.26 -8.35
CA ILE A 156 -7.72 -23.44 -7.67
C ILE A 156 -6.25 -23.18 -7.31
N GLY A 157 -5.93 -23.30 -6.03
CA GLY A 157 -4.57 -23.11 -5.52
C GLY A 157 -4.20 -21.69 -5.07
N VAL A 158 -5.06 -20.69 -5.28
CA VAL A 158 -4.83 -19.34 -4.76
C VAL A 158 -5.62 -19.12 -3.47
N ILE A 159 -4.90 -18.87 -2.38
CA ILE A 159 -5.53 -18.49 -1.09
C ILE A 159 -5.58 -16.96 -1.04
N PRO A 160 -6.77 -16.33 -1.11
CA PRO A 160 -6.88 -14.89 -1.02
C PRO A 160 -6.38 -14.34 0.32
N GLY A 161 -6.00 -13.07 0.33
CA GLY A 161 -5.58 -12.38 1.54
C GLY A 161 -4.82 -11.10 1.24
N PRO A 162 -4.29 -10.43 2.27
CA PRO A 162 -3.55 -9.19 2.08
C PRO A 162 -2.21 -9.42 1.38
N ILE A 163 -1.78 -8.42 0.60
CA ILE A 163 -0.42 -8.27 0.08
C ILE A 163 0.18 -6.97 0.62
N HIS A 164 1.50 -6.92 0.75
CA HIS A 164 2.23 -5.74 1.21
C HIS A 164 3.21 -5.25 0.16
N ILE A 165 3.17 -3.96 -0.13
CA ILE A 165 4.07 -3.25 -1.04
C ILE A 165 4.73 -2.14 -0.24
N ASN A 166 5.99 -2.32 0.15
CA ASN A 166 6.80 -1.34 0.86
C ASN A 166 7.59 -0.52 -0.15
N MET A 167 7.40 0.80 -0.19
CA MET A 167 8.00 1.67 -1.18
C MET A 167 8.96 2.66 -0.52
N HIS A 168 10.24 2.55 -0.85
CA HIS A 168 11.25 3.51 -0.42
C HIS A 168 11.11 4.81 -1.20
N LEU A 169 10.90 5.92 -0.50
CA LEU A 169 10.62 7.23 -1.08
C LEU A 169 11.60 8.28 -0.53
N ASP A 170 12.06 9.18 -1.40
CA ASP A 170 12.73 10.39 -0.96
C ASP A 170 11.77 11.34 -0.24
N ASP A 171 12.33 12.35 0.44
CA ASP A 171 11.52 13.40 1.06
C ASP A 171 10.74 14.16 0.00
N PHE A 172 9.44 14.31 0.23
CA PHE A 172 8.60 15.11 -0.61
C PHE A 172 8.99 16.58 -0.46
N LYS A 173 9.59 17.15 -1.51
CA LYS A 173 9.91 18.57 -1.58
C LYS A 173 8.76 19.31 -2.25
N ILE A 174 8.10 20.18 -1.51
CA ILE A 174 7.15 21.14 -2.11
C ILE A 174 7.98 22.15 -2.89
N SER A 175 8.06 21.98 -4.21
CA SER A 175 8.84 22.87 -5.08
C SER A 175 8.15 24.20 -5.42
N GLN A 176 6.86 24.34 -5.07
CA GLN A 176 6.11 25.60 -5.18
C GLN A 176 5.06 25.69 -4.07
N PRO A 177 4.76 26.89 -3.50
CA PRO A 177 3.60 27.07 -2.64
C PRO A 177 2.35 26.69 -3.44
N LEU A 178 1.48 25.92 -2.80
CA LEU A 178 0.14 25.68 -3.31
C LEU A 178 -0.56 27.06 -3.31
N GLY A 179 -0.64 27.70 -4.51
CA GLY A 179 -1.35 28.94 -4.72
C GLY A 179 -2.85 28.74 -4.58
#